data_69e2184058b815d2717e5e6b5746e181
#
_entry.id   69e2184058b815d2717e5e6b5746e181
#
_cell.length_a   1.000
_cell.length_b   1.000
_cell.length_c   1.000
_cell.angle_alpha   90.00
_cell.angle_beta   90.00
_cell.angle_gamma   90.00
#
_symmetry.space_group_name_H-M   'P 1'
#
loop_
_entity.id
_entity.type
_entity.pdbx_description
1 polymer ?
#
loop_
_entity_poly.entity_id
_entity_poly.type
_entity_poly.pdbx_seq_one_letter_code
_entity_poly.pdbx_strand_id
1 'polypeptide(L)'
;MPITSAIKVIISAIFLNACLISQAYSFDTKARAAYVFDQTSGTILLSKNPNLPLPPASMSKLMTLYMTFEFIKAGRLRLDEKLPVSKNAARYTGSTMFLNPTDRVTVLDLIRGIIVLSGNDACAVIAEALSPDGTEAGFAKLMTKRGHQIGLTNSSFKNSNGWP
;
A
#
# COMPACT_ATOMS: atom_id res chain seq x y z
N MET A 1 -59.97 -30.38 8.49
CA MET A 1 -59.18 -29.77 7.41
C MET A 1 -58.66 -30.90 6.53
N PRO A 2 -58.85 -30.88 5.22
CA PRO A 2 -58.39 -31.97 4.39
C PRO A 2 -56.85 -32.00 4.32
N ILE A 3 -56.27 -33.17 4.52
CA ILE A 3 -54.81 -33.46 4.49
C ILE A 3 -54.13 -32.86 3.24
N THR A 4 -54.84 -32.77 2.12
CA THR A 4 -54.36 -32.18 0.87
C THR A 4 -54.04 -30.68 0.95
N SER A 5 -54.71 -29.92 1.82
CA SER A 5 -54.45 -28.49 2.01
C SER A 5 -53.18 -28.25 2.83
N ALA A 6 -52.94 -29.03 3.85
CA ALA A 6 -51.72 -28.95 4.68
C ALA A 6 -50.47 -29.34 3.84
N ILE A 7 -50.52 -30.36 3.02
CA ILE A 7 -49.45 -30.78 2.12
C ILE A 7 -49.10 -29.67 1.12
N LYS A 8 -50.06 -29.00 0.54
CA LYS A 8 -49.84 -27.88 -0.39
C LYS A 8 -49.11 -26.71 0.31
N VAL A 9 -49.49 -26.39 1.53
CA VAL A 9 -48.84 -25.33 2.31
C VAL A 9 -47.37 -25.67 2.64
N ILE A 10 -47.10 -26.92 3.02
CA ILE A 10 -45.74 -27.39 3.32
C ILE A 10 -44.88 -27.36 2.06
N ILE A 11 -45.38 -27.84 0.92
CA ILE A 11 -44.65 -27.82 -0.36
C ILE A 11 -44.36 -26.38 -0.78
N SER A 12 -45.33 -25.46 -0.66
CA SER A 12 -45.11 -24.04 -0.98
C SER A 12 -44.10 -23.38 -0.06
N ALA A 13 -44.08 -23.72 1.21
CA ALA A 13 -43.11 -23.20 2.18
C ALA A 13 -41.68 -23.72 1.90
N ILE A 14 -41.54 -25.00 1.50
CA ILE A 14 -40.26 -25.57 1.09
C ILE A 14 -39.74 -24.92 -0.19
N PHE A 15 -40.63 -24.71 -1.17
CA PHE A 15 -40.26 -24.04 -2.44
C PHE A 15 -39.87 -22.58 -2.23
N LEU A 16 -40.57 -21.85 -1.36
CA LEU A 16 -40.24 -20.49 -0.99
C LEU A 16 -38.88 -20.40 -0.27
N ASN A 17 -38.58 -21.33 0.63
CA ASN A 17 -37.26 -21.42 1.27
C ASN A 17 -36.13 -21.80 0.31
N ALA A 18 -36.39 -22.69 -0.65
CA ALA A 18 -35.40 -23.07 -1.67
C ALA A 18 -35.05 -21.90 -2.62
N CYS A 19 -35.99 -21.02 -2.89
CA CYS A 19 -35.75 -19.79 -3.71
C CYS A 19 -34.96 -18.71 -2.96
N LEU A 20 -34.90 -18.76 -1.63
CA LEU A 20 -34.16 -17.80 -0.82
C LEU A 20 -32.65 -18.12 -0.67
N ILE A 21 -32.22 -19.29 -1.15
CA ILE A 21 -30.80 -19.65 -1.23
C ILE A 21 -30.25 -19.03 -2.52
N SER A 22 -30.19 -17.70 -2.58
CA SER A 22 -29.37 -17.02 -3.57
C SER A 22 -27.92 -17.38 -3.29
N GLN A 23 -27.31 -18.15 -4.18
CA GLN A 23 -25.86 -18.38 -4.13
C GLN A 23 -25.17 -17.04 -4.34
N ALA A 24 -24.68 -16.44 -3.28
CA ALA A 24 -23.74 -15.35 -3.37
C ALA A 24 -22.46 -15.90 -4.01
N TYR A 25 -22.24 -15.61 -5.28
CA TYR A 25 -20.96 -15.88 -5.91
C TYR A 25 -19.92 -15.05 -5.18
N SER A 26 -19.09 -15.69 -4.39
CA SER A 26 -17.93 -15.05 -3.80
C SER A 26 -16.96 -14.66 -4.92
N PHE A 27 -16.59 -13.39 -4.99
CA PHE A 27 -15.52 -12.96 -5.88
C PHE A 27 -14.22 -13.67 -5.44
N ASP A 28 -13.62 -14.41 -6.35
CA ASP A 28 -12.27 -14.99 -6.15
C ASP A 28 -11.26 -14.29 -7.05
N THR A 29 -10.01 -14.27 -6.62
CA THR A 29 -8.88 -13.69 -7.34
C THR A 29 -7.76 -14.73 -7.50
N LYS A 30 -7.05 -14.69 -8.63
CA LYS A 30 -5.84 -15.49 -8.86
C LYS A 30 -4.63 -15.01 -8.05
N ALA A 31 -4.71 -13.87 -7.36
CA ALA A 31 -3.65 -13.39 -6.50
C ALA A 31 -3.33 -14.38 -5.38
N ARG A 32 -2.06 -14.48 -5.00
CA ARG A 32 -1.61 -15.33 -3.88
C ARG A 32 -2.16 -14.84 -2.54
N ALA A 33 -2.27 -13.53 -2.37
CA ALA A 33 -2.93 -12.87 -1.25
C ALA A 33 -3.69 -11.65 -1.76
N ALA A 34 -4.82 -11.33 -1.12
CA ALA A 34 -5.61 -10.14 -1.42
C ALA A 34 -6.34 -9.68 -0.16
N TYR A 35 -6.42 -8.38 0.02
CA TYR A 35 -7.15 -7.78 1.12
C TYR A 35 -7.82 -6.50 0.62
N VAL A 36 -9.15 -6.44 0.72
CA VAL A 36 -9.93 -5.26 0.34
C VAL A 36 -10.74 -4.82 1.54
N PHE A 37 -10.55 -3.58 1.93
CA PHE A 37 -11.18 -2.98 3.09
C PHE A 37 -11.92 -1.71 2.68
N ASP A 38 -13.19 -1.63 3.01
CA ASP A 38 -13.98 -0.41 2.87
C ASP A 38 -13.82 0.46 4.11
N GLN A 39 -13.12 1.58 3.95
CA GLN A 39 -12.86 2.51 5.04
C GLN A 39 -14.14 3.24 5.52
N THR A 40 -15.15 3.38 4.67
CA THR A 40 -16.38 4.09 5.01
C THR A 40 -17.25 3.26 5.95
N SER A 41 -17.41 1.98 5.65
CA SER A 41 -18.22 1.07 6.46
C SER A 41 -17.42 0.30 7.53
N GLY A 42 -16.09 0.30 7.45
CA GLY A 42 -15.23 -0.55 8.29
C GLY A 42 -15.29 -2.03 7.92
N THR A 43 -15.78 -2.39 6.73
CA THR A 43 -16.05 -3.76 6.34
C THR A 43 -14.90 -4.34 5.51
N ILE A 44 -14.51 -5.58 5.81
CA ILE A 44 -13.60 -6.37 4.97
C ILE A 44 -14.41 -6.99 3.82
N LEU A 45 -14.17 -6.54 2.60
CA LEU A 45 -14.86 -7.02 1.40
C LEU A 45 -14.20 -8.27 0.80
N LEU A 46 -12.88 -8.41 0.97
CA LEU A 46 -12.13 -9.58 0.52
C LEU A 46 -10.94 -9.82 1.45
N SER A 47 -10.75 -11.07 1.84
CA SER A 47 -9.61 -11.49 2.67
C SER A 47 -9.12 -12.86 2.21
N LYS A 48 -8.05 -12.87 1.41
CA LYS A 48 -7.38 -14.09 0.94
C LYS A 48 -5.94 -14.06 1.42
N ASN A 49 -5.58 -15.02 2.27
CA ASN A 49 -4.23 -15.13 2.85
C ASN A 49 -3.65 -13.77 3.35
N PRO A 50 -4.38 -12.97 4.15
CA PRO A 50 -4.00 -11.59 4.47
C PRO A 50 -2.69 -11.49 5.25
N ASN A 51 -2.30 -12.57 5.95
CA ASN A 51 -1.09 -12.64 6.75
C ASN A 51 0.07 -13.37 6.06
N LEU A 52 -0.08 -13.73 4.78
CA LEU A 52 0.99 -14.38 4.04
C LEU A 52 2.15 -13.40 3.84
N PRO A 53 3.37 -13.70 4.32
CA PRO A 53 4.54 -12.85 4.09
C PRO A 53 4.88 -12.80 2.60
N LEU A 54 4.86 -11.61 2.04
CA LEU A 54 5.16 -11.37 0.62
C LEU A 54 6.00 -10.09 0.49
N PRO A 55 6.94 -10.03 -0.47
CA PRO A 55 7.58 -8.78 -0.82
C PRO A 55 6.53 -7.84 -1.45
N PRO A 56 6.33 -6.62 -0.87
CA PRO A 56 5.27 -5.72 -1.33
C PRO A 56 5.66 -4.95 -2.59
N ALA A 57 6.90 -5.09 -3.08
CA ALA A 57 7.42 -4.34 -4.22
C ALA A 57 7.16 -2.82 -4.07
N SER A 58 6.68 -2.17 -5.10
CA SER A 58 6.43 -0.71 -5.08
C SER A 58 5.39 -0.24 -4.06
N MET A 59 4.61 -1.12 -3.44
CA MET A 59 3.76 -0.73 -2.30
C MET A 59 4.60 -0.24 -1.10
N SER A 60 5.88 -0.61 -1.00
CA SER A 60 6.83 -0.06 -0.01
C SER A 60 6.91 1.46 -0.05
N LYS A 61 6.69 2.07 -1.21
CA LYS A 61 6.70 3.53 -1.41
C LYS A 61 5.60 4.26 -0.61
N LEU A 62 4.53 3.56 -0.25
CA LEU A 62 3.52 4.12 0.66
C LEU A 62 4.14 4.49 2.01
N MET A 63 5.08 3.69 2.53
CA MET A 63 5.78 4.01 3.76
C MET A 63 6.74 5.18 3.59
N THR A 64 7.42 5.28 2.46
CA THR A 64 8.26 6.44 2.14
C THR A 64 7.44 7.72 2.08
N LEU A 65 6.30 7.71 1.39
CA LEU A 65 5.38 8.84 1.35
C LEU A 65 4.81 9.18 2.73
N TYR A 66 4.39 8.17 3.49
CA TYR A 66 3.87 8.36 4.84
C TYR A 66 4.88 9.11 5.73
N MET A 67 6.13 8.66 5.75
CA MET A 67 7.19 9.33 6.52
C MET A 67 7.49 10.72 5.97
N THR A 68 7.48 10.90 4.65
CA THR A 68 7.65 12.22 4.03
C THR A 68 6.60 13.21 4.53
N PHE A 69 5.33 12.79 4.55
CA PHE A 69 4.25 13.61 5.06
C PHE A 69 4.34 13.88 6.56
N GLU A 70 4.83 12.92 7.36
CA GLU A 70 5.10 13.16 8.78
C GLU A 70 6.17 14.23 8.97
N PHE A 71 7.26 14.20 8.17
CA PHE A 71 8.31 15.23 8.23
C PHE A 71 7.80 16.60 7.81
N ILE A 72 6.95 16.67 6.78
CA ILE A 72 6.30 17.91 6.36
C ILE A 72 5.37 18.44 7.46
N LYS A 73 4.54 17.58 8.03
CA LYS A 73 3.62 17.94 9.13
C LYS A 73 4.38 18.45 10.36
N ALA A 74 5.54 17.90 10.62
CA ALA A 74 6.41 18.30 11.72
C ALA A 74 7.25 19.57 11.43
N GLY A 75 7.10 20.19 10.24
CA GLY A 75 7.86 21.37 9.82
C GLY A 75 9.34 21.09 9.55
N ARG A 76 9.74 19.83 9.40
CA ARG A 76 11.12 19.39 9.18
C ARG A 76 11.49 19.24 7.71
N LEU A 77 10.50 19.32 6.83
CA LEU A 77 10.63 19.29 5.38
C LEU A 77 9.57 20.21 4.77
N ARG A 78 9.89 20.92 3.71
CA ARG A 78 8.96 21.82 3.03
C ARG A 78 8.68 21.33 1.61
N LEU A 79 7.45 21.54 1.12
CA LEU A 79 7.08 21.13 -0.24
C LEU A 79 7.89 21.85 -1.34
N ASP A 80 8.25 23.11 -1.11
CA ASP A 80 9.04 23.93 -2.03
C ASP A 80 10.55 23.77 -1.87
N GLU A 81 11.00 23.02 -0.86
CA GLU A 81 12.40 22.73 -0.64
C GLU A 81 12.98 21.88 -1.79
N LYS A 82 14.18 22.24 -2.26
CA LYS A 82 14.86 21.53 -3.35
C LYS A 82 15.93 20.61 -2.79
N LEU A 83 15.77 19.33 -3.01
CA LEU A 83 16.70 18.30 -2.59
C LEU A 83 17.70 17.98 -3.71
N PRO A 84 19.00 17.79 -3.38
CA PRO A 84 20.01 17.38 -4.36
C PRO A 84 19.80 15.92 -4.75
N VAL A 85 20.04 15.60 -6.01
CA VAL A 85 20.05 14.22 -6.49
C VAL A 85 21.45 13.64 -6.36
N SER A 86 21.60 12.55 -5.61
CA SER A 86 22.87 11.84 -5.48
C SER A 86 23.16 10.97 -6.70
N LYS A 87 24.43 10.58 -6.87
CA LYS A 87 24.80 9.56 -7.85
C LYS A 87 24.11 8.20 -7.58
N ASN A 88 23.83 7.91 -6.31
CA ASN A 88 23.11 6.69 -5.93
C ASN A 88 21.65 6.74 -6.36
N ALA A 89 20.94 7.82 -6.08
CA ALA A 89 19.55 8.00 -6.52
C ALA A 89 19.43 7.96 -8.05
N ALA A 90 20.32 8.62 -8.78
CA ALA A 90 20.32 8.67 -10.22
C ALA A 90 20.63 7.31 -10.91
N ARG A 91 21.15 6.31 -10.18
CA ARG A 91 21.41 4.96 -10.76
C ARG A 91 20.18 4.06 -10.81
N TYR A 92 19.11 4.44 -10.13
CA TYR A 92 17.91 3.62 -10.17
C TYR A 92 17.34 3.48 -11.59
N THR A 93 16.87 2.29 -11.88
CA THR A 93 16.25 1.91 -13.16
C THR A 93 14.79 1.49 -12.92
N GLY A 94 14.13 1.06 -14.00
CA GLY A 94 12.71 0.73 -13.95
C GLY A 94 11.85 2.00 -13.97
N SER A 95 10.91 2.12 -13.05
CA SER A 95 10.06 3.32 -12.95
C SER A 95 10.83 4.45 -12.27
N THR A 96 11.13 5.51 -13.01
CA THR A 96 11.96 6.65 -12.55
C THR A 96 11.43 7.96 -13.09
N MET A 97 11.87 9.07 -12.51
CA MET A 97 11.72 10.43 -13.03
C MET A 97 12.88 10.82 -13.97
N PHE A 98 13.86 9.93 -14.17
CA PHE A 98 15.10 10.17 -14.94
C PHE A 98 15.92 11.32 -14.37
N LEU A 99 16.06 11.35 -13.05
CA LEU A 99 16.82 12.38 -12.35
C LEU A 99 18.33 12.26 -12.59
N ASN A 100 19.01 13.40 -12.72
CA ASN A 100 20.45 13.46 -12.91
C ASN A 100 21.17 13.97 -11.66
N PRO A 101 22.44 13.62 -11.42
CA PRO A 101 23.16 14.05 -10.22
C PRO A 101 23.37 15.58 -10.11
N THR A 102 23.10 16.33 -11.17
CA THR A 102 23.16 17.81 -11.18
C THR A 102 21.82 18.47 -10.81
N ASP A 103 20.76 17.66 -10.74
CA ASP A 103 19.42 18.18 -10.49
C ASP A 103 19.22 18.54 -9.02
N ARG A 104 18.34 19.52 -8.81
CA ARG A 104 17.76 19.85 -7.50
C ARG A 104 16.25 19.92 -7.67
N VAL A 105 15.55 18.95 -7.10
CA VAL A 105 14.14 18.70 -7.34
C VAL A 105 13.33 19.08 -6.12
N THR A 106 12.19 19.74 -6.31
CA THR A 106 11.32 20.09 -5.18
C THR A 106 10.73 18.84 -4.54
N VAL A 107 10.53 18.89 -3.22
CA VAL A 107 9.86 17.80 -2.49
C VAL A 107 8.49 17.50 -3.10
N LEU A 108 7.75 18.52 -3.52
CA LEU A 108 6.46 18.37 -4.17
C LEU A 108 6.56 17.55 -5.48
N ASP A 109 7.56 17.83 -6.31
CA ASP A 109 7.73 17.10 -7.58
C ASP A 109 8.23 15.69 -7.34
N LEU A 110 9.08 15.45 -6.33
CA LEU A 110 9.47 14.10 -5.90
C LEU A 110 8.26 13.30 -5.43
N ILE A 111 7.38 13.88 -4.59
CA ILE A 111 6.14 13.23 -4.15
C ILE A 111 5.26 12.88 -5.35
N ARG A 112 5.08 13.81 -6.30
CA ARG A 112 4.32 13.57 -7.54
C ARG A 112 4.94 12.45 -8.37
N GLY A 113 6.27 12.45 -8.52
CA GLY A 113 6.99 11.40 -9.24
C GLY A 113 6.84 10.02 -8.59
N ILE A 114 6.84 9.93 -7.27
CA ILE A 114 6.57 8.69 -6.55
C ILE A 114 5.15 8.21 -6.79
N ILE A 115 4.16 9.09 -6.69
CA ILE A 115 2.73 8.74 -6.81
C ILE A 115 2.37 8.35 -8.25
N VAL A 116 2.77 9.16 -9.23
CA VAL A 116 2.32 9.04 -10.63
C VAL A 116 3.18 8.05 -11.42
N LEU A 117 4.50 8.13 -11.25
CA LEU A 117 5.47 7.33 -12.01
C LEU A 117 5.99 6.12 -11.23
N SER A 118 5.67 6.03 -9.93
CA SER A 118 6.32 5.05 -9.04
C SER A 118 7.85 5.21 -9.01
N GLY A 119 8.36 6.47 -9.04
CA GLY A 119 9.77 6.82 -9.21
C GLY A 119 10.68 6.23 -8.14
N ASN A 120 11.57 5.31 -8.53
CA ASN A 120 12.55 4.70 -7.64
C ASN A 120 13.61 5.70 -7.20
N ASP A 121 14.11 6.50 -8.16
CA ASP A 121 15.07 7.58 -7.95
C ASP A 121 14.54 8.66 -7.00
N ALA A 122 13.28 9.07 -7.17
CA ALA A 122 12.63 10.03 -6.29
C ALA A 122 12.53 9.52 -4.84
N CYS A 123 12.23 8.23 -4.64
CA CYS A 123 12.25 7.61 -3.31
C CYS A 123 13.63 7.68 -2.67
N ALA A 124 14.68 7.37 -3.45
CA ALA A 124 16.05 7.40 -2.95
C ALA A 124 16.48 8.84 -2.56
N VAL A 125 16.13 9.86 -3.37
CA VAL A 125 16.40 11.27 -3.04
C VAL A 125 15.76 11.65 -1.70
N ILE A 126 14.48 11.34 -1.52
CA ILE A 126 13.77 11.60 -0.26
C ILE A 126 14.40 10.82 0.90
N ALA A 127 14.70 9.55 0.69
CA ALA A 127 15.28 8.69 1.73
C ALA A 127 16.62 9.22 2.24
N GLU A 128 17.50 9.61 1.33
CA GLU A 128 18.82 10.17 1.68
C GLU A 128 18.65 11.51 2.42
N ALA A 129 17.71 12.35 2.01
CA ALA A 129 17.47 13.63 2.67
C ALA A 129 16.88 13.50 4.08
N LEU A 130 16.05 12.48 4.31
CA LEU A 130 15.38 12.28 5.60
C LEU A 130 16.14 11.36 6.55
N SER A 131 17.14 10.66 6.06
CA SER A 131 17.99 9.79 6.87
C SER A 131 19.00 10.59 7.70
N PRO A 132 19.16 10.30 9.00
CA PRO A 132 20.16 10.97 9.83
C PRO A 132 21.60 10.76 9.36
N ASP A 133 21.87 9.65 8.67
CA ASP A 133 23.19 9.30 8.13
C ASP A 133 23.32 9.62 6.63
N GLY A 134 22.30 10.24 6.04
CA GLY A 134 22.29 10.58 4.61
C GLY A 134 22.19 9.38 3.68
N THR A 135 21.85 8.19 4.18
CA THR A 135 21.81 6.97 3.36
C THR A 135 20.41 6.40 3.25
N GLU A 136 20.10 5.78 2.11
CA GLU A 136 18.86 5.05 1.93
C GLU A 136 18.74 3.87 2.91
N ALA A 137 19.83 3.21 3.22
CA ALA A 137 19.86 2.11 4.19
C ALA A 137 19.48 2.58 5.60
N GLY A 138 19.95 3.76 6.02
CA GLY A 138 19.55 4.39 7.27
C GLY A 138 18.08 4.72 7.28
N PHE A 139 17.54 5.26 6.18
CA PHE A 139 16.11 5.52 6.05
C PHE A 139 15.27 4.24 6.12
N ALA A 140 15.69 3.14 5.49
CA ALA A 140 15.00 1.86 5.56
C ALA A 140 14.89 1.32 7.00
N LYS A 141 15.92 1.54 7.83
CA LYS A 141 15.84 1.24 9.27
C LYS A 141 14.79 2.09 9.98
N LEU A 142 14.69 3.38 9.63
CA LEU A 142 13.65 4.27 10.17
C LEU A 142 12.26 3.83 9.70
N MET A 143 12.10 3.46 8.42
CA MET A 143 10.84 2.92 7.90
C MET A 143 10.40 1.70 8.69
N THR A 144 11.31 0.75 8.96
CA THR A 144 11.00 -0.45 9.75
C THR A 144 10.58 -0.09 11.17
N LYS A 145 11.38 0.77 11.84
CA LYS A 145 11.05 1.24 13.20
C LYS A 145 9.69 1.93 13.24
N ARG A 146 9.43 2.84 12.30
CA ARG A 146 8.15 3.56 12.24
C ARG A 146 6.99 2.64 11.87
N GLY A 147 7.21 1.71 10.95
CA GLY A 147 6.25 0.67 10.59
C GLY A 147 5.78 -0.11 11.81
N HIS A 148 6.70 -0.59 12.64
CA HIS A 148 6.34 -1.29 13.88
C HIS A 148 5.52 -0.41 14.85
N GLN A 149 5.85 0.89 14.96
CA GLN A 149 5.10 1.82 15.81
C GLN A 149 3.65 2.05 15.36
N ILE A 150 3.37 1.91 14.06
CA ILE A 150 2.02 2.05 13.50
C ILE A 150 1.32 0.71 13.28
N GLY A 151 1.87 -0.40 13.82
CA GLY A 151 1.22 -1.70 13.84
C GLY A 151 1.68 -2.69 12.78
N LEU A 152 2.65 -2.35 11.91
CA LEU A 152 3.22 -3.27 10.91
C LEU A 152 4.27 -4.20 11.55
N THR A 153 3.89 -4.93 12.60
CA THR A 153 4.80 -5.67 13.48
C THR A 153 5.63 -6.75 12.78
N ASN A 154 5.12 -7.31 11.67
CA ASN A 154 5.77 -8.36 10.89
C ASN A 154 6.39 -7.87 9.58
N SER A 155 6.49 -6.54 9.41
CA SER A 155 7.05 -5.92 8.20
C SER A 155 8.44 -5.38 8.44
N SER A 156 9.32 -5.51 7.44
CA SER A 156 10.64 -4.88 7.45
C SER A 156 10.94 -4.27 6.09
N PHE A 157 11.63 -3.13 6.09
CA PHE A 157 12.01 -2.41 4.88
C PHE A 157 13.53 -2.53 4.70
N LYS A 158 13.97 -2.77 3.46
CA LYS A 158 15.40 -2.88 3.10
C LYS A 158 15.88 -1.68 2.26
N ASN A 159 14.96 -1.01 1.61
CA ASN A 159 15.16 0.21 0.84
C ASN A 159 13.90 1.08 0.85
N SER A 160 13.94 2.22 0.19
CA SER A 160 12.85 3.21 0.17
C SER A 160 11.75 2.92 -0.85
N ASN A 161 12.00 2.02 -1.81
CA ASN A 161 11.18 1.91 -3.02
C ASN A 161 10.63 0.50 -3.29
N GLY A 162 11.10 -0.52 -2.55
CA GLY A 162 10.71 -1.92 -2.73
C GLY A 162 11.33 -2.61 -3.95
N TRP A 163 12.34 -2.01 -4.58
CA TRP A 163 13.11 -2.64 -5.64
C TRP A 163 13.98 -3.77 -5.05
N PRO A 164 14.06 -4.95 -5.69
CA PRO A 164 14.84 -6.08 -5.21
C PRO A 164 16.35 -5.84 -5.27
#